data_e40f060be973d7efdc22ed9fab1c1bf0
#
_entry.id   e40f060be973d7efdc22ed9fab1c1bf0
#
_cell.length_a   1.000
_cell.length_b   1.000
_cell.length_c   1.000
_cell.angle_alpha   90.00
_cell.angle_beta   90.00
_cell.angle_gamma   90.00
#
_symmetry.space_group_name_H-M   'P 1'
#
loop_
_entity.id
_entity.type
_entity.pdbx_description
1 polymer ?
#
loop_
_entity_poly.entity_id
_entity_poly.type
_entity_poly.pdbx_seq_one_letter_code
_entity_poly.pdbx_strand_id
1 'polypeptide(L)'
;MELPTSEKLLFCGTKKTGKAVYNAIVWQDRRQEEFCKKLRKQNKETLIFNRTGLLIDSYFSGTKIKWILDNIPLAKKLMKKNQLLFGTIDSFLIWRLTKGKVHATDATNASRTMIYNITNNK
;
A
#
# COMPACT_ATOMS: atom_id res chain seq x y z
N MET A 1 -15.30 -3.70 -20.30
CA MET A 1 -14.07 -3.21 -19.65
C MET A 1 -14.16 -3.58 -18.18
N GLU A 2 -13.39 -4.56 -17.74
CA GLU A 2 -13.32 -4.88 -16.31
C GLU A 2 -12.64 -3.72 -15.59
N LEU A 3 -13.34 -3.11 -14.64
CA LEU A 3 -12.71 -2.16 -13.70
C LEU A 3 -11.64 -2.92 -12.90
N PRO A 4 -10.43 -2.36 -12.76
CA PRO A 4 -9.42 -3.00 -11.93
C PRO A 4 -9.96 -3.17 -10.51
N THR A 5 -9.80 -4.35 -9.95
CA THR A 5 -10.20 -4.63 -8.57
C THR A 5 -9.43 -3.73 -7.60
N SER A 6 -10.05 -3.42 -6.47
CA SER A 6 -9.56 -2.43 -5.50
C SER A 6 -8.13 -2.69 -4.99
N GLU A 7 -7.74 -3.96 -4.88
CA GLU A 7 -6.41 -4.35 -4.43
C GLU A 7 -5.29 -4.12 -5.47
N LYS A 8 -5.65 -3.82 -6.71
CA LYS A 8 -4.69 -3.69 -7.83
C LYS A 8 -4.04 -2.32 -7.96
N LEU A 9 -4.51 -1.32 -7.22
CA LEU A 9 -4.01 0.06 -7.29
C LEU A 9 -3.59 0.55 -5.90
N LEU A 10 -2.43 1.20 -5.83
CA LEU A 10 -1.99 1.93 -4.65
C LEU A 10 -1.98 3.43 -4.94
N PHE A 11 -2.72 4.19 -4.15
CA PHE A 11 -2.73 5.65 -4.13
C PHE A 11 -1.88 6.19 -2.99
N CYS A 12 -1.16 7.27 -3.24
CA CYS A 12 -0.35 7.97 -2.25
C CYS A 12 -0.59 9.47 -2.36
N GLY A 13 -1.00 10.11 -1.28
CA GLY A 13 -1.35 11.53 -1.28
C GLY A 13 -1.12 12.24 0.04
N THR A 14 -1.23 13.57 0.01
CA THR A 14 -1.09 14.40 1.19
C THR A 14 -2.38 14.40 2.01
N LYS A 15 -2.29 14.26 3.33
CA LYS A 15 -3.43 14.28 4.25
C LYS A 15 -4.23 15.59 4.21
N LYS A 16 -3.56 16.73 3.98
CA LYS A 16 -4.23 18.05 3.97
C LYS A 16 -5.09 18.28 2.74
N THR A 17 -4.58 17.94 1.56
CA THR A 17 -5.20 18.33 0.28
C THR A 17 -5.63 17.15 -0.57
N GLY A 18 -5.16 15.94 -0.27
CA GLY A 18 -5.33 14.77 -1.13
C GLY A 18 -4.54 14.83 -2.43
N LYS A 19 -3.64 15.82 -2.57
CA LYS A 19 -2.79 15.93 -3.76
C LYS A 19 -1.90 14.69 -3.85
N ALA A 20 -1.88 14.06 -5.02
CA ALA A 20 -1.02 12.90 -5.26
C ALA A 20 0.46 13.26 -5.07
N VAL A 21 1.17 12.42 -4.32
CA VAL A 21 2.62 12.54 -4.11
C VAL A 21 3.37 11.81 -5.22
N TYR A 22 2.76 10.77 -5.75
CA TYR A 22 3.26 9.97 -6.86
C TYR A 22 2.07 9.40 -7.65
N ASN A 23 2.31 9.00 -8.89
CA ASN A 23 1.30 8.32 -9.70
C ASN A 23 0.85 7.01 -9.02
N ALA A 24 -0.41 6.64 -9.19
CA ALA A 24 -0.92 5.36 -8.69
C ALA A 24 -0.11 4.19 -9.29
N ILE A 25 0.36 3.30 -8.41
CA ILE A 25 1.15 2.13 -8.84
C ILE A 25 0.18 0.97 -9.04
N VAL A 26 0.17 0.43 -10.26
CA VAL A 26 -0.69 -0.69 -10.63
C VAL A 26 -0.10 -2.04 -10.22
N TRP A 27 -0.93 -3.06 -10.17
CA TRP A 27 -0.55 -4.42 -9.77
C TRP A 27 0.48 -5.09 -10.69
N GLN A 28 0.51 -4.71 -11.97
CA GLN A 28 1.46 -5.23 -12.96
C GLN A 28 2.87 -4.66 -12.83
N ASP A 29 3.03 -3.60 -12.05
CA ASP A 29 4.32 -2.93 -11.88
C ASP A 29 5.30 -3.79 -11.09
N ARG A 30 6.49 -4.01 -11.62
CA ARG A 30 7.53 -4.88 -11.07
C ARG A 30 8.74 -4.15 -10.49
N ARG A 31 8.66 -2.82 -10.33
CA ARG A 31 9.79 -2.02 -9.80
C ARG A 31 10.27 -2.45 -8.42
N GLN A 32 9.45 -3.17 -7.66
CA GLN A 32 9.75 -3.66 -6.31
C GLN A 32 10.34 -5.08 -6.29
N GLU A 33 10.55 -5.71 -7.43
CA GLU A 33 10.97 -7.12 -7.51
C GLU A 33 12.32 -7.37 -6.82
N GLU A 34 13.27 -6.44 -6.92
CA GLU A 34 14.55 -6.55 -6.24
C GLU A 34 14.39 -6.54 -4.70
N PHE A 35 13.46 -5.73 -4.18
CA PHE A 35 13.13 -5.75 -2.75
C PHE A 35 12.48 -7.07 -2.35
N CYS A 36 11.59 -7.62 -3.16
CA CYS A 36 10.98 -8.94 -2.92
C CYS A 36 12.06 -10.05 -2.87
N LYS A 37 13.00 -10.05 -3.82
CA LYS A 37 14.13 -10.97 -3.82
C LYS A 37 14.97 -10.86 -2.54
N LYS A 38 15.23 -9.62 -2.08
CA LYS A 38 15.95 -9.38 -0.84
C LYS A 38 15.23 -9.97 0.38
N LEU A 39 13.92 -9.79 0.47
CA LEU A 39 13.12 -10.37 1.56
C LEU A 39 13.15 -11.90 1.56
N ARG A 40 13.08 -12.52 0.38
CA ARG A 40 13.20 -13.99 0.22
C ARG A 40 14.58 -14.48 0.68
N LYS A 41 15.66 -13.82 0.24
CA LYS A 41 17.03 -14.13 0.69
C LYS A 41 17.22 -13.98 2.20
N GLN A 42 16.46 -13.12 2.84
CA GLN A 42 16.46 -12.95 4.30
C GLN A 42 15.53 -13.93 5.04
N ASN A 43 15.00 -14.94 4.34
CA ASN A 43 14.07 -15.95 4.90
C ASN A 43 12.83 -15.34 5.58
N LYS A 44 12.30 -14.23 5.05
CA LYS A 44 11.12 -13.55 5.59
C LYS A 44 9.79 -14.13 5.12
N GLU A 45 9.79 -15.11 4.23
CA GLU A 45 8.58 -15.69 3.63
C GLU A 45 7.65 -16.29 4.69
N THR A 46 8.16 -17.13 5.58
CA THR A 46 7.37 -17.75 6.65
C THR A 46 6.75 -16.71 7.58
N LEU A 47 7.51 -15.69 7.97
CA LEU A 47 7.01 -14.61 8.83
C LEU A 47 5.86 -13.85 8.16
N ILE A 48 6.03 -13.46 6.91
CA ILE A 48 5.04 -12.71 6.15
C ILE A 48 3.81 -13.57 5.91
N PHE A 49 3.98 -14.81 5.48
CA PHE A 49 2.88 -15.74 5.26
C PHE A 49 2.05 -15.99 6.53
N ASN A 50 2.70 -16.25 7.65
CA ASN A 50 2.00 -16.51 8.92
C ASN A 50 1.20 -15.32 9.41
N ARG A 51 1.62 -14.09 9.10
CA ARG A 51 0.92 -12.88 9.53
C ARG A 51 -0.12 -12.38 8.54
N THR A 52 0.11 -12.55 7.26
CA THR A 52 -0.73 -11.94 6.20
C THR A 52 -1.46 -12.95 5.34
N GLY A 53 -1.09 -14.23 5.38
CA GLY A 53 -1.59 -15.26 4.46
C GLY A 53 -1.08 -15.11 3.02
N LEU A 54 -0.16 -14.18 2.75
CA LEU A 54 0.31 -13.84 1.41
C LEU A 54 1.75 -14.25 1.20
N LEU A 55 2.08 -14.63 -0.04
CA LEU A 55 3.46 -14.80 -0.48
C LEU A 55 4.10 -13.43 -0.76
N ILE A 56 5.43 -13.36 -0.70
CA ILE A 56 6.16 -12.14 -1.06
C ILE A 56 6.04 -11.91 -2.56
N ASP A 57 5.36 -10.84 -2.95
CA ASP A 57 5.17 -10.47 -4.35
C ASP A 57 5.06 -8.96 -4.51
N SER A 58 5.56 -8.43 -5.62
CA SER A 58 5.44 -7.03 -6.00
C SER A 58 4.01 -6.60 -6.32
N TYR A 59 3.10 -7.55 -6.48
CA TYR A 59 1.67 -7.33 -6.65
C TYR A 59 1.04 -6.53 -5.50
N PHE A 60 1.44 -6.83 -4.27
CA PHE A 60 0.81 -6.28 -3.06
C PHE A 60 1.31 -4.88 -2.69
N SER A 61 0.46 -4.12 -2.00
CA SER A 61 0.69 -2.71 -1.67
C SER A 61 1.92 -2.47 -0.79
N GLY A 62 2.24 -3.39 0.13
CA GLY A 62 3.35 -3.22 1.08
C GLY A 62 4.70 -2.92 0.42
N THR A 63 5.05 -3.65 -0.64
CA THR A 63 6.29 -3.43 -1.38
C THR A 63 6.27 -2.13 -2.18
N LYS A 64 5.11 -1.72 -2.70
CA LYS A 64 4.92 -0.46 -3.41
C LYS A 64 5.08 0.75 -2.47
N ILE A 65 4.52 0.67 -1.28
CA ILE A 65 4.70 1.68 -0.22
C ILE A 65 6.18 1.83 0.11
N LYS A 66 6.87 0.71 0.32
CA LYS A 66 8.32 0.71 0.57
C LYS A 66 9.09 1.42 -0.53
N TRP A 67 8.79 1.10 -1.79
CA TRP A 67 9.44 1.74 -2.94
C TRP A 67 9.20 3.26 -2.97
N ILE A 68 7.97 3.73 -2.74
CA ILE A 68 7.64 5.16 -2.69
C ILE A 68 8.44 5.85 -1.59
N LEU A 69 8.50 5.27 -0.40
CA LEU A 69 9.23 5.85 0.73
C LEU A 69 10.73 5.91 0.49
N ASP A 70 11.29 4.94 -0.23
CA ASP A 70 12.72 4.92 -0.54
C ASP A 70 13.11 5.88 -1.67
N ASN A 71 12.24 6.06 -2.67
CA ASN A 71 12.59 6.74 -3.91
C ASN A 71 11.98 8.15 -4.06
N ILE A 72 10.95 8.49 -3.28
CA ILE A 72 10.26 9.78 -3.37
C ILE A 72 10.55 10.61 -2.10
N PRO A 73 11.49 11.58 -2.15
CA PRO A 73 11.88 12.37 -0.98
C PRO A 73 10.71 13.09 -0.30
N LEU A 74 9.75 13.59 -1.09
CA LEU A 74 8.55 14.24 -0.58
C LEU A 74 7.69 13.27 0.26
N ALA A 75 7.53 12.02 -0.17
CA ALA A 75 6.78 11.01 0.57
C ALA A 75 7.43 10.75 1.93
N LYS A 76 8.75 10.57 1.95
CA LYS A 76 9.51 10.37 3.19
C LYS A 76 9.39 11.56 4.17
N LYS A 77 9.45 12.79 3.64
CA LYS A 77 9.26 14.02 4.44
C LYS A 77 7.86 14.12 5.03
N LEU A 78 6.82 13.83 4.23
CA LEU A 78 5.43 13.86 4.66
C LEU A 78 5.13 12.75 5.68
N MET A 79 5.70 11.56 5.51
CA MET A 79 5.57 10.47 6.49
C MET A 79 6.11 10.87 7.86
N LYS A 80 7.30 11.46 7.92
CA LYS A 80 7.89 11.96 9.17
C LYS A 80 7.02 13.00 9.89
N LYS A 81 6.21 13.75 9.13
CA LYS A 81 5.28 14.77 9.65
C LYS A 81 3.87 14.23 9.90
N ASN A 82 3.64 12.92 9.75
CA ASN A 82 2.32 12.30 9.81
C ASN A 82 1.29 12.94 8.85
N GLN A 83 1.76 13.32 7.65
CA GLN A 83 0.97 14.01 6.61
C GLN A 83 0.83 13.19 5.32
N LEU A 84 1.26 11.93 5.31
CA LEU A 84 1.16 11.04 4.17
C LEU A 84 0.04 10.03 4.40
N LEU A 85 -0.78 9.81 3.36
CA LEU A 85 -1.80 8.77 3.33
C LEU A 85 -1.52 7.82 2.18
N PHE A 86 -1.69 6.54 2.45
CA PHE A 86 -1.75 5.49 1.46
C PHE A 86 -3.15 4.88 1.44
N GLY A 87 -3.56 4.35 0.31
CA GLY A 87 -4.80 3.63 0.23
C GLY A 87 -4.94 2.85 -1.07
N THR A 88 -5.70 1.79 -1.00
CA THR A 88 -6.31 1.14 -2.14
C THR A 88 -7.51 1.97 -2.62
N ILE A 89 -8.15 1.60 -3.72
CA ILE A 89 -9.18 2.45 -4.32
C ILE A 89 -10.37 2.74 -3.39
N ASP A 90 -10.73 1.80 -2.54
CA ASP A 90 -11.79 1.95 -1.53
C ASP A 90 -11.47 3.10 -0.55
N SER A 91 -10.27 3.09 0.04
CA SER A 91 -9.83 4.17 0.93
C SER A 91 -9.74 5.52 0.21
N PHE A 92 -9.28 5.53 -1.03
CA PHE A 92 -9.20 6.74 -1.84
C PHE A 92 -10.60 7.32 -2.10
N LEU A 93 -11.57 6.48 -2.48
CA LEU A 93 -12.94 6.91 -2.74
C LEU A 93 -13.62 7.42 -1.47
N ILE A 94 -13.51 6.70 -0.34
CA ILE A 94 -14.07 7.14 0.95
C ILE A 94 -13.48 8.50 1.34
N TRP A 95 -12.16 8.64 1.23
CA TRP A 95 -11.51 9.91 1.56
C TRP A 95 -12.00 11.07 0.68
N ARG A 96 -12.15 10.85 -0.62
CA ARG A 96 -12.66 11.86 -1.58
C ARG A 96 -14.13 12.20 -1.30
N LEU A 97 -15.00 11.20 -1.16
CA LEU A 97 -16.42 11.39 -0.93
C LEU A 97 -16.73 12.07 0.42
N THR A 98 -15.89 11.83 1.42
CA THR A 98 -16.00 12.47 2.74
C THR A 98 -15.26 13.79 2.86
N LYS A 99 -14.73 14.32 1.76
CA LYS A 99 -13.91 15.56 1.75
C LYS A 99 -12.73 15.50 2.74
N GLY A 100 -12.06 14.35 2.81
CA GLY A 100 -10.90 14.12 3.67
C GLY A 100 -11.20 13.84 5.14
N LYS A 101 -12.47 13.69 5.52
CA LYS A 101 -12.86 13.43 6.91
C LYS A 101 -12.62 12.00 7.35
N VAL A 102 -12.73 11.03 6.42
CA VAL A 102 -12.58 9.61 6.72
C VAL A 102 -11.51 8.99 5.85
N HIS A 103 -10.54 8.34 6.49
CA HIS A 103 -9.55 7.49 5.84
C HIS A 103 -9.68 6.09 6.45
N ALA A 104 -10.33 5.20 5.73
CA ALA A 104 -10.69 3.87 6.21
C ALA A 104 -10.60 2.83 5.08
N THR A 105 -10.51 1.58 5.47
CA THR A 105 -10.60 0.41 4.60
C THR A 105 -11.35 -0.69 5.36
N ASP A 106 -11.70 -1.76 4.68
CA ASP A 106 -12.25 -2.98 5.28
C ASP A 106 -11.20 -4.09 5.39
N ALA A 107 -11.53 -5.16 6.12
CA ALA A 107 -10.63 -6.29 6.30
C ALA A 107 -10.32 -7.03 4.98
N THR A 108 -11.25 -7.08 4.05
CA THR A 108 -11.07 -7.73 2.75
C THR A 108 -10.00 -7.01 1.92
N ASN A 109 -10.10 -5.68 1.79
CA ASN A 109 -9.09 -4.88 1.10
C ASN A 109 -7.75 -4.84 1.87
N ALA A 110 -7.80 -4.65 3.18
CA ALA A 110 -6.60 -4.63 4.03
C ALA A 110 -5.80 -5.92 3.94
N SER A 111 -6.45 -7.09 3.92
CA SER A 111 -5.80 -8.40 3.84
C SER A 111 -5.00 -8.62 2.55
N ARG A 112 -5.25 -7.82 1.51
CA ARG A 112 -4.54 -7.89 0.22
C ARG A 112 -3.35 -6.95 0.10
N THR A 113 -3.01 -6.22 1.16
CA THR A 113 -1.94 -5.21 1.15
C THR A 113 -0.57 -5.74 1.55
N MET A 114 -0.48 -6.90 2.16
CA MET A 114 0.74 -7.48 2.77
C MET A 114 1.26 -6.66 3.97
N ILE A 115 0.46 -5.74 4.51
CA ILE A 115 0.78 -4.95 5.72
C ILE A 115 -0.28 -5.08 6.82
N TYR A 116 -1.27 -5.94 6.62
CA TYR A 116 -2.33 -6.21 7.58
C TYR A 116 -2.13 -7.61 8.18
N ASN A 117 -2.12 -7.67 9.50
CA ASN A 117 -1.97 -8.94 10.21
C ASN A 117 -3.34 -9.58 10.44
N ILE A 118 -3.62 -10.67 9.72
CA ILE A 118 -4.90 -11.37 9.76
C ILE A 118 -5.13 -12.17 11.06
N THR A 119 -4.08 -12.39 11.87
CA THR A 119 -4.22 -13.16 13.12
C THR A 119 -4.73 -12.31 14.27
N ASN A 120 -4.53 -10.99 14.22
CA ASN A 120 -4.98 -10.08 15.28
C ASN A 120 -5.74 -8.85 14.74
N ASN A 121 -6.07 -8.85 13.46
CA ASN A 121 -6.81 -7.78 12.77
C ASN A 121 -6.19 -6.37 12.90
N LYS A 122 -4.85 -6.26 12.76
CA LYS A 122 -4.10 -5.01 12.87
C LYS A 122 -3.19 -4.75 11.69
#